data_30ad28f05571e888ac2a685ea416fbef
#
_entry.id   30ad28f05571e888ac2a685ea416fbef
#
_cell.length_a   1.000
_cell.length_b   1.000
_cell.length_c   1.000
_cell.angle_alpha   90.00
_cell.angle_beta   90.00
_cell.angle_gamma   90.00
#
_symmetry.space_group_name_H-M   'P 1'
#
loop_
_entity.id
_entity.type
_entity.pdbx_description
1 polymer ?
#
loop_
_entity_poly.entity_id
_entity_poly.type
_entity_poly.pdbx_seq_one_letter_code
_entity_poly.pdbx_strand_id
1 'polypeptide(L)'
;MQHRASIGHLITGYVPMAELNLVKASDGCNIWQLENNKPDMGLCATFIDFGNPKTLGYSYSLSPFIEIPLNVKARASRPIFRISWGLAYITKRFDIVTNHKNIAIGSHWNAFVQYRFQWNLDISKKFRIEPGIGISHVSNGRFQVPNLGLNLVSLNLGLTYKINDLKCEKPVIDSSTK
;
A
#
# COMPACT_ATOMS: atom_id res chain seq x y z
N MET A 1 12.23 -6.40 -9.01
CA MET A 1 13.47 -7.18 -8.79
C MET A 1 13.09 -8.52 -8.19
N GLN A 2 13.48 -9.60 -8.85
CA GLN A 2 13.22 -10.95 -8.37
C GLN A 2 14.29 -11.31 -7.36
N HIS A 3 13.90 -11.67 -6.17
CA HIS A 3 14.84 -12.01 -5.09
C HIS A 3 15.55 -13.36 -5.32
N ARG A 4 15.08 -14.19 -6.28
CA ARG A 4 15.69 -15.46 -6.66
C ARG A 4 15.53 -15.72 -8.14
N ALA A 5 16.58 -16.14 -8.81
CA ALA A 5 16.57 -16.54 -10.20
C ALA A 5 15.53 -17.64 -10.53
N SER A 6 15.16 -18.45 -9.51
CA SER A 6 14.19 -19.56 -9.63
C SER A 6 12.76 -19.14 -9.93
N ILE A 7 12.35 -17.88 -9.67
CA ILE A 7 11.01 -17.37 -9.97
C ILE A 7 11.00 -16.39 -11.14
N GLY A 8 12.16 -16.16 -11.77
CA GLY A 8 12.33 -15.22 -12.89
C GLY A 8 11.42 -15.49 -14.07
N HIS A 9 11.13 -16.74 -14.32
CA HIS A 9 10.25 -17.20 -15.39
C HIS A 9 8.75 -16.98 -15.12
N LEU A 10 8.36 -16.65 -13.88
CA LEU A 10 6.95 -16.48 -13.50
C LEU A 10 6.40 -15.10 -13.86
N ILE A 11 7.24 -14.06 -13.82
CA ILE A 11 6.87 -12.68 -14.16
C ILE A 11 7.74 -12.25 -15.34
N THR A 12 7.13 -12.21 -16.52
CA THR A 12 7.86 -11.95 -17.79
C THR A 12 7.60 -10.57 -18.36
N GLY A 13 6.77 -9.74 -17.73
CA GLY A 13 6.37 -8.43 -18.22
C GLY A 13 6.01 -7.44 -17.11
N TYR A 14 5.27 -6.41 -17.50
CA TYR A 14 4.71 -5.46 -16.54
C TYR A 14 3.62 -6.11 -15.70
N VAL A 15 3.54 -5.69 -14.43
CA VAL A 15 2.53 -6.12 -13.46
C VAL A 15 1.58 -4.94 -13.19
N PRO A 16 0.47 -4.83 -13.92
CA PRO A 16 -0.53 -3.80 -13.68
C PRO A 16 -1.10 -3.89 -12.27
N MET A 17 -1.23 -2.73 -11.62
CA MET A 17 -1.81 -2.61 -10.29
C MET A 17 -2.82 -1.46 -10.28
N ALA A 18 -3.98 -1.68 -9.65
CA ALA A 18 -4.97 -0.67 -9.40
C ALA A 18 -5.29 -0.60 -7.90
N GLU A 19 -5.49 0.61 -7.38
CA GLU A 19 -5.77 0.85 -5.98
C GLU A 19 -6.95 1.79 -5.79
N LEU A 20 -7.80 1.47 -4.84
CA LEU A 20 -8.84 2.35 -4.33
C LEU A 20 -8.56 2.64 -2.85
N ASN A 21 -8.44 3.92 -2.51
CA ASN A 21 -8.08 4.36 -1.17
C ASN A 21 -9.21 5.16 -0.53
N LEU A 22 -9.53 4.82 0.71
CA LEU A 22 -10.35 5.65 1.60
C LEU A 22 -9.42 6.25 2.65
N VAL A 23 -9.28 7.57 2.65
CA VAL A 23 -8.33 8.29 3.50
C VAL A 23 -9.07 9.12 4.52
N LYS A 24 -8.74 8.94 5.79
CA LYS A 24 -9.10 9.85 6.87
C LYS A 24 -7.93 10.76 7.13
N ALA A 25 -8.03 11.99 6.67
CA ALA A 25 -6.99 12.98 6.89
C ALA A 25 -6.97 13.46 8.36
N SER A 26 -5.76 13.69 8.87
CA SER A 26 -5.55 14.23 10.21
C SER A 26 -5.99 15.68 10.29
N ASP A 27 -6.88 16.01 11.23
CA ASP A 27 -7.35 17.35 11.52
C ASP A 27 -6.39 18.15 12.42
N GLY A 28 -5.49 17.47 13.13
CA GLY A 28 -4.54 18.09 14.07
C GLY A 28 -5.18 18.46 15.40
N CYS A 29 -6.36 17.92 15.74
CA CYS A 29 -7.05 18.19 16.99
C CYS A 29 -6.52 17.34 18.16
N ASN A 30 -5.75 16.31 17.87
CA ASN A 30 -5.18 15.41 18.87
C ASN A 30 -3.67 15.69 19.04
N ILE A 31 -3.19 15.70 20.30
CA ILE A 31 -1.78 15.92 20.63
C ILE A 31 -0.88 14.90 19.88
N TRP A 32 -1.27 13.62 19.86
CA TRP A 32 -0.54 12.59 19.13
C TRP A 32 -0.38 12.91 17.63
N GLN A 33 -1.42 13.43 16.99
CA GLN A 33 -1.34 13.84 15.58
C GLN A 33 -0.35 14.98 15.38
N LEU A 34 -0.32 15.95 16.29
CA LEU A 34 0.59 17.09 16.23
C LEU A 34 2.04 16.65 16.41
N GLU A 35 2.31 15.78 17.38
CA GLU A 35 3.64 15.25 17.67
C GLU A 35 4.17 14.35 16.56
N ASN A 36 3.29 13.67 15.81
CA ASN A 36 3.64 12.76 14.73
C ASN A 36 3.45 13.35 13.32
N ASN A 37 3.52 14.67 13.18
CA ASN A 37 3.43 15.37 11.89
C ASN A 37 2.07 15.21 11.17
N LYS A 38 0.99 14.95 11.91
CA LYS A 38 -0.38 14.78 11.39
C LYS A 38 -0.44 13.67 10.32
N PRO A 39 -0.18 12.41 10.68
CA PRO A 39 -0.25 11.30 9.74
C PRO A 39 -1.69 11.04 9.33
N ASP A 40 -1.92 10.83 8.04
CA ASP A 40 -3.21 10.41 7.51
C ASP A 40 -3.31 8.87 7.61
N MET A 41 -4.51 8.35 7.85
CA MET A 41 -4.78 6.91 7.94
C MET A 41 -5.88 6.53 6.97
N GLY A 42 -5.87 5.27 6.53
CA GLY A 42 -6.90 4.83 5.60
C GLY A 42 -6.95 3.34 5.39
N LEU A 43 -7.80 2.96 4.45
CA LEU A 43 -7.98 1.61 3.97
C LEU A 43 -7.78 1.58 2.46
N CYS A 44 -6.98 0.63 1.99
CA CYS A 44 -6.64 0.43 0.59
C CYS A 44 -7.16 -0.91 0.11
N ALA A 45 -7.92 -0.92 -0.96
CA ALA A 45 -8.20 -2.11 -1.75
C ALA A 45 -7.26 -2.10 -2.97
N THR A 46 -6.47 -3.19 -3.15
CA THR A 46 -5.50 -3.31 -4.23
C THR A 46 -5.82 -4.51 -5.10
N PHE A 47 -5.83 -4.32 -6.41
CA PHE A 47 -5.85 -5.36 -7.43
C PHE A 47 -4.48 -5.43 -8.11
N ILE A 48 -3.95 -6.66 -8.32
CA ILE A 48 -2.69 -6.89 -9.01
C ILE A 48 -2.89 -7.99 -10.05
N ASP A 49 -2.55 -7.68 -11.31
CA ASP A 49 -2.38 -8.68 -12.35
C ASP A 49 -0.89 -9.04 -12.45
N PHE A 50 -0.53 -10.27 -12.08
CA PHE A 50 0.87 -10.72 -12.11
C PHE A 50 1.43 -10.93 -13.52
N GLY A 51 0.65 -10.68 -14.59
CA GLY A 51 1.07 -10.89 -15.97
C GLY A 51 1.21 -12.36 -16.38
N ASN A 52 0.79 -13.28 -15.49
CA ASN A 52 0.82 -14.73 -15.73
C ASN A 52 -0.46 -15.39 -15.19
N PRO A 53 -1.60 -15.19 -15.85
CA PRO A 53 -2.91 -15.62 -15.33
C PRO A 53 -3.04 -17.14 -15.19
N LYS A 54 -2.25 -17.92 -15.93
CA LYS A 54 -2.26 -19.39 -15.85
C LYS A 54 -1.57 -19.90 -14.58
N THR A 55 -0.46 -19.29 -14.18
CA THR A 55 0.39 -19.77 -13.08
C THR A 55 0.19 -18.96 -11.80
N LEU A 56 0.26 -17.63 -11.87
CA LEU A 56 0.14 -16.74 -10.71
C LEU A 56 -1.28 -16.19 -10.51
N GLY A 57 -2.02 -16.00 -11.61
CA GLY A 57 -3.36 -15.42 -11.56
C GLY A 57 -3.34 -13.94 -11.16
N TYR A 58 -4.26 -13.59 -10.27
CA TYR A 58 -4.53 -12.23 -9.80
C TYR A 58 -4.48 -12.18 -8.28
N SER A 59 -4.21 -11.00 -7.73
CA SER A 59 -4.31 -10.72 -6.29
C SER A 59 -5.33 -9.64 -6.01
N TYR A 60 -6.13 -9.84 -4.98
CA TYR A 60 -7.04 -8.89 -4.37
C TYR A 60 -6.62 -8.70 -2.93
N SER A 61 -6.28 -7.50 -2.52
CA SER A 61 -5.87 -7.24 -1.14
C SER A 61 -6.66 -6.11 -0.50
N LEU A 62 -6.78 -6.19 0.82
CA LEU A 62 -7.33 -5.15 1.67
C LEU A 62 -6.32 -4.87 2.78
N SER A 63 -5.89 -3.63 2.89
CA SER A 63 -4.86 -3.22 3.84
C SER A 63 -5.14 -1.86 4.45
N PRO A 64 -5.19 -1.73 5.77
CA PRO A 64 -5.04 -0.45 6.43
C PRO A 64 -3.66 0.14 6.11
N PHE A 65 -3.57 1.47 6.12
CA PHE A 65 -2.34 2.18 5.91
C PHE A 65 -2.22 3.43 6.78
N ILE A 66 -0.99 3.88 6.95
CA ILE A 66 -0.64 5.16 7.52
C ILE A 66 0.25 5.92 6.54
N GLU A 67 -0.02 7.21 6.36
CA GLU A 67 0.76 8.16 5.57
C GLU A 67 1.44 9.15 6.49
N ILE A 68 2.76 9.11 6.53
CA ILE A 68 3.59 9.92 7.41
C ILE A 68 4.21 11.06 6.59
N PRO A 69 3.81 12.32 6.81
CA PRO A 69 4.45 13.46 6.17
C PRO A 69 5.90 13.61 6.64
N LEU A 70 6.83 13.67 5.69
CA LEU A 70 8.26 13.83 5.98
C LEU A 70 8.66 15.32 6.11
N ASN A 71 7.81 16.24 5.65
CA ASN A 71 8.02 17.68 5.81
C ASN A 71 6.71 18.36 6.22
N VAL A 72 6.69 18.94 7.42
CA VAL A 72 5.51 19.59 8.02
C VAL A 72 5.29 21.01 7.50
N LYS A 73 6.34 21.68 7.01
CA LYS A 73 6.30 23.09 6.66
C LYS A 73 5.67 23.36 5.30
N ALA A 74 5.68 22.40 4.40
CA ALA A 74 5.14 22.57 3.05
C ALA A 74 3.63 22.27 3.03
N ARG A 75 2.81 23.27 2.66
CA ARG A 75 1.34 23.12 2.65
C ARG A 75 0.79 22.51 1.37
N ALA A 76 1.30 22.92 0.20
CA ALA A 76 0.78 22.50 -1.11
C ALA A 76 1.52 21.32 -1.74
N SER A 77 2.70 20.98 -1.22
CA SER A 77 3.60 19.95 -1.78
C SER A 77 4.34 19.24 -0.64
N ARG A 78 4.05 17.96 -0.41
CA ARG A 78 4.58 17.23 0.73
C ARG A 78 5.09 15.85 0.31
N PRO A 79 6.35 15.49 0.65
CA PRO A 79 6.80 14.11 0.58
C PRO A 79 6.15 13.28 1.70
N ILE A 80 5.66 12.12 1.35
CA ILE A 80 4.94 11.20 2.24
C ILE A 80 5.63 9.83 2.20
N PHE A 81 5.77 9.22 3.35
CA PHE A 81 6.09 7.81 3.47
C PHE A 81 4.84 7.05 3.92
N ARG A 82 4.39 6.09 3.10
CA ARG A 82 3.22 5.27 3.37
C ARG A 82 3.62 3.86 3.71
N ILE A 83 3.01 3.32 4.75
CA ILE A 83 3.13 1.93 5.17
C ILE A 83 1.74 1.31 5.13
N SER A 84 1.59 0.19 4.42
CA SER A 84 0.36 -0.59 4.37
C SER A 84 0.65 -2.03 4.78
N TRP A 85 -0.25 -2.63 5.55
CA TRP A 85 -0.17 -4.04 5.93
C TRP A 85 -1.56 -4.64 6.00
N GLY A 86 -1.78 -5.77 5.34
CA GLY A 86 -3.09 -6.39 5.28
C GLY A 86 -3.06 -7.80 4.73
N LEU A 87 -4.21 -8.21 4.19
CA LEU A 87 -4.43 -9.54 3.63
C LEU A 87 -4.60 -9.47 2.12
N ALA A 88 -4.06 -10.46 1.42
CA ALA A 88 -4.25 -10.68 0.00
C ALA A 88 -4.84 -12.06 -0.26
N TYR A 89 -5.82 -12.12 -1.16
CA TYR A 89 -6.31 -13.35 -1.76
C TYR A 89 -5.71 -13.49 -3.16
N ILE A 90 -4.99 -14.60 -3.41
CA ILE A 90 -4.40 -14.90 -4.72
C ILE A 90 -5.20 -16.03 -5.38
N THR A 91 -5.56 -15.83 -6.64
CA THR A 91 -6.47 -16.74 -7.37
C THR A 91 -5.81 -18.05 -7.76
N LYS A 92 -4.48 -18.10 -7.89
CA LYS A 92 -3.71 -19.27 -8.25
C LYS A 92 -2.62 -19.54 -7.22
N ARG A 93 -2.64 -20.75 -6.64
CA ARG A 93 -1.61 -21.21 -5.71
C ARG A 93 -0.83 -22.37 -6.32
N PHE A 94 0.23 -22.78 -5.66
CA PHE A 94 0.92 -24.04 -5.96
C PHE A 94 -0.04 -25.22 -5.83
N ASP A 95 0.04 -26.12 -6.79
CA ASP A 95 -0.60 -27.42 -6.77
C ASP A 95 0.29 -28.40 -7.53
N ILE A 96 0.61 -29.54 -6.91
CA ILE A 96 1.59 -30.49 -7.46
C ILE A 96 1.16 -31.11 -8.78
N VAL A 97 -0.14 -31.18 -9.02
CA VAL A 97 -0.71 -31.80 -10.24
C VAL A 97 -1.01 -30.75 -11.30
N THR A 98 -1.68 -29.65 -10.90
CA THR A 98 -2.27 -28.69 -11.85
C THR A 98 -1.45 -27.42 -12.00
N ASN A 99 -0.59 -27.06 -11.01
CA ASN A 99 0.14 -25.80 -11.00
C ASN A 99 1.52 -25.90 -10.30
N HIS A 100 2.29 -26.93 -10.61
CA HIS A 100 3.60 -27.20 -9.99
C HIS A 100 4.66 -26.12 -10.26
N LYS A 101 4.46 -25.30 -11.30
CA LYS A 101 5.37 -24.19 -11.64
C LYS A 101 5.26 -23.00 -10.69
N ASN A 102 4.16 -22.88 -9.96
CA ASN A 102 3.95 -21.77 -9.02
C ASN A 102 4.64 -21.99 -7.67
N ILE A 103 5.95 -21.96 -7.66
CA ILE A 103 6.73 -22.11 -6.43
C ILE A 103 6.76 -20.83 -5.57
N ALA A 104 6.17 -19.74 -6.05
CA ALA A 104 6.12 -18.47 -5.35
C ALA A 104 5.04 -18.43 -4.26
N ILE A 105 3.85 -18.98 -4.55
CA ILE A 105 2.64 -18.82 -3.72
C ILE A 105 2.04 -20.19 -3.41
N GLY A 106 2.10 -20.59 -2.13
CA GLY A 106 1.59 -21.87 -1.66
C GLY A 106 0.13 -21.87 -1.20
N SER A 107 -0.45 -20.71 -0.95
CA SER A 107 -1.82 -20.57 -0.42
C SER A 107 -2.59 -19.47 -1.10
N HIS A 108 -3.94 -19.53 -1.06
CA HIS A 108 -4.79 -18.44 -1.55
C HIS A 108 -4.68 -17.20 -0.64
N TRP A 109 -4.66 -17.39 0.69
CA TRP A 109 -4.53 -16.30 1.65
C TRP A 109 -3.08 -16.03 1.97
N ASN A 110 -2.70 -14.76 1.89
CA ASN A 110 -1.33 -14.29 2.08
C ASN A 110 -1.34 -12.95 2.83
N ALA A 111 -0.23 -12.63 3.49
CA ALA A 111 0.03 -11.29 3.96
C ALA A 111 0.40 -10.40 2.76
N PHE A 112 -0.05 -9.16 2.79
CA PHE A 112 0.30 -8.09 1.88
C PHE A 112 0.96 -6.97 2.66
N VAL A 113 2.17 -6.58 2.27
CA VAL A 113 2.89 -5.46 2.85
C VAL A 113 3.32 -4.54 1.73
N GLN A 114 3.14 -3.23 1.91
CA GLN A 114 3.57 -2.24 0.94
C GLN A 114 4.22 -1.05 1.65
N TYR A 115 5.37 -0.63 1.15
CA TYR A 115 6.04 0.61 1.47
C TYR A 115 6.03 1.49 0.23
N ARG A 116 5.65 2.77 0.40
CA ARG A 116 5.58 3.73 -0.69
C ARG A 116 6.18 5.06 -0.26
N PHE A 117 7.01 5.61 -1.10
CA PHE A 117 7.41 7.00 -1.07
C PHE A 117 6.64 7.73 -2.17
N GLN A 118 5.84 8.71 -1.79
CA GLN A 118 5.03 9.49 -2.73
C GLN A 118 5.13 10.98 -2.43
N TRP A 119 4.79 11.77 -3.43
CA TRP A 119 4.75 13.22 -3.31
C TRP A 119 3.32 13.69 -3.46
N ASN A 120 2.74 14.22 -2.37
CA ASN A 120 1.38 14.76 -2.39
C ASN A 120 1.41 16.20 -2.89
N LEU A 121 0.85 16.44 -4.09
CA LEU A 121 0.81 17.72 -4.78
C LEU A 121 -0.64 18.19 -4.88
N ASP A 122 -1.01 19.20 -4.09
CA ASP A 122 -2.34 19.81 -4.15
C ASP A 122 -2.45 20.71 -5.38
N ILE A 123 -3.17 20.26 -6.42
CA ILE A 123 -3.41 21.01 -7.66
C ILE A 123 -4.62 21.95 -7.55
N SER A 124 -5.52 21.67 -6.60
CA SER A 124 -6.63 22.55 -6.23
C SER A 124 -7.05 22.31 -4.78
N LYS A 125 -8.04 23.05 -4.29
CA LYS A 125 -8.62 22.80 -2.95
C LYS A 125 -9.18 21.39 -2.80
N LYS A 126 -9.69 20.81 -3.90
CA LYS A 126 -10.35 19.49 -3.90
C LYS A 126 -9.52 18.36 -4.49
N PHE A 127 -8.54 18.66 -5.32
CA PHE A 127 -7.78 17.65 -6.04
C PHE A 127 -6.30 17.64 -5.68
N ARG A 128 -5.75 16.44 -5.53
CA ARG A 128 -4.34 16.17 -5.28
C ARG A 128 -3.85 15.07 -6.21
N ILE A 129 -2.66 15.23 -6.78
CA ILE A 129 -1.95 14.16 -7.49
C ILE A 129 -0.82 13.62 -6.62
N GLU A 130 -0.55 12.32 -6.77
CA GLU A 130 0.34 11.57 -5.89
C GLU A 130 1.27 10.65 -6.70
N PRO A 131 2.27 11.23 -7.40
CA PRO A 131 3.34 10.43 -8.00
C PRO A 131 4.18 9.79 -6.91
N GLY A 132 4.65 8.55 -7.16
CA GLY A 132 5.45 7.84 -6.19
C GLY A 132 6.09 6.57 -6.71
N ILE A 133 6.91 5.98 -5.85
CA ILE A 133 7.53 4.67 -6.03
C ILE A 133 7.20 3.79 -4.83
N GLY A 134 7.07 2.50 -5.04
CA GLY A 134 6.72 1.58 -3.96
C GLY A 134 7.36 0.21 -4.12
N ILE A 135 7.37 -0.51 -3.00
CA ILE A 135 7.74 -1.92 -2.95
C ILE A 135 6.60 -2.64 -2.24
N SER A 136 6.08 -3.70 -2.88
CA SER A 136 5.06 -4.56 -2.29
C SER A 136 5.59 -5.97 -2.13
N HIS A 137 5.22 -6.62 -1.03
CA HIS A 137 5.56 -8.02 -0.74
C HIS A 137 4.29 -8.80 -0.46
N VAL A 138 4.19 -9.99 -1.09
CA VAL A 138 3.08 -10.91 -0.87
C VAL A 138 3.63 -12.28 -0.53
N SER A 139 3.27 -12.83 0.63
CA SER A 139 3.64 -14.18 1.05
C SER A 139 2.75 -14.68 2.19
N ASN A 140 2.74 -15.99 2.41
CA ASN A 140 2.01 -16.60 3.51
C ASN A 140 2.86 -16.87 4.77
N GLY A 141 4.08 -16.30 4.87
CA GLY A 141 4.96 -16.54 6.02
C GLY A 141 5.41 -17.99 6.18
N ARG A 142 5.36 -18.82 5.11
CA ARG A 142 5.64 -20.28 5.07
C ARG A 142 4.62 -21.15 5.80
N PHE A 143 3.42 -20.66 6.03
CA PHE A 143 2.32 -21.53 6.48
C PHE A 143 2.11 -22.72 5.56
N GLN A 144 2.29 -22.52 4.26
CA GLN A 144 2.15 -23.53 3.23
C GLN A 144 3.28 -23.38 2.22
N VAL A 145 3.95 -24.48 1.91
CA VAL A 145 5.07 -24.51 0.97
C VAL A 145 4.65 -25.13 -0.36
N PRO A 146 5.29 -24.74 -1.47
CA PRO A 146 6.36 -23.73 -1.59
C PRO A 146 5.84 -22.30 -1.38
N ASN A 147 6.66 -21.43 -0.81
CA ASN A 147 6.33 -20.02 -0.60
C ASN A 147 7.60 -19.17 -0.68
N LEU A 148 8.03 -18.83 -1.88
CA LEU A 148 9.16 -17.91 -2.09
C LEU A 148 8.75 -16.46 -1.96
N GLY A 149 7.44 -16.17 -1.98
CA GLY A 149 6.86 -14.85 -1.98
C GLY A 149 7.08 -14.07 -3.29
N LEU A 150 6.38 -12.98 -3.45
CA LEU A 150 6.51 -12.07 -4.58
C LEU A 150 6.89 -10.68 -4.06
N ASN A 151 7.95 -10.09 -4.63
CA ASN A 151 8.37 -8.73 -4.39
C ASN A 151 8.19 -7.93 -5.67
N LEU A 152 7.42 -6.85 -5.60
CA LEU A 152 7.07 -6.01 -6.72
C LEU A 152 7.56 -4.59 -6.45
N VAL A 153 8.36 -4.04 -7.37
CA VAL A 153 8.68 -2.61 -7.39
C VAL A 153 7.71 -1.93 -8.33
N SER A 154 7.12 -0.82 -7.91
CA SER A 154 6.09 -0.11 -8.67
C SER A 154 6.39 1.37 -8.82
N LEU A 155 5.99 1.93 -9.95
CA LEU A 155 5.75 3.37 -10.13
C LEU A 155 4.26 3.60 -9.94
N ASN A 156 3.90 4.63 -9.18
CA ASN A 156 2.52 4.92 -8.82
C ASN A 156 2.16 6.34 -9.24
N LEU A 157 0.93 6.49 -9.68
CA LEU A 157 0.31 7.80 -9.88
C LEU A 157 -1.10 7.74 -9.29
N GLY A 158 -1.33 8.50 -8.23
CA GLY A 158 -2.62 8.61 -7.57
C GLY A 158 -3.32 9.92 -7.90
N LEU A 159 -4.65 9.89 -7.77
CA LEU A 159 -5.51 11.07 -7.77
C LEU A 159 -6.42 10.98 -6.55
N THR A 160 -6.33 11.97 -5.67
CA THR A 160 -7.18 12.10 -4.49
C THR A 160 -8.20 13.21 -4.68
N TYR A 161 -9.47 12.91 -4.39
CA TYR A 161 -10.55 13.88 -4.26
C TYR A 161 -10.89 14.09 -2.79
N LYS A 162 -10.80 15.35 -2.33
CA LYS A 162 -11.11 15.75 -0.94
C LYS A 162 -12.60 16.04 -0.83
N ILE A 163 -13.32 15.22 -0.05
CA ILE A 163 -14.77 15.30 0.12
C ILE A 163 -15.14 16.42 1.12
N ASN A 164 -14.39 16.51 2.23
CA ASN A 164 -14.67 17.43 3.32
C ASN A 164 -13.49 18.38 3.59
N ASP A 165 -13.78 19.62 3.97
CA ASP A 165 -12.78 20.51 4.56
C ASP A 165 -12.60 20.13 6.04
N LEU A 166 -11.34 19.86 6.43
CA LEU A 166 -11.01 19.59 7.82
C LEU A 166 -11.14 20.87 8.64
N LYS A 167 -12.09 20.91 9.54
CA LYS A 167 -12.23 21.97 10.54
C LYS A 167 -11.81 21.41 11.89
N CYS A 168 -10.69 21.87 12.42
CA CYS A 168 -10.34 21.66 13.82
C CYS A 168 -10.93 22.81 14.65
N GLU A 169 -11.89 22.51 15.51
CA GLU A 169 -12.16 23.33 16.66
C GLU A 169 -11.02 23.08 17.64
N LYS A 170 -10.24 24.11 17.94
CA LYS A 170 -8.99 24.19 18.73
C LYS A 170 -8.61 22.94 19.55
N PRO A 171 -7.36 22.47 19.50
CA PRO A 171 -6.94 21.33 20.32
C PRO A 171 -7.23 21.66 21.79
N VAL A 172 -7.92 20.77 22.49
CA VAL A 172 -8.10 20.82 23.94
C VAL A 172 -6.72 20.54 24.53
N ILE A 173 -5.93 21.59 24.75
CA ILE A 173 -4.73 21.50 25.57
C ILE A 173 -5.23 21.53 27.01
N ASP A 174 -5.38 20.36 27.59
CA ASP A 174 -5.60 20.26 29.03
C ASP A 174 -4.32 20.74 29.74
N SER A 175 -4.41 21.95 30.30
CA SER A 175 -3.32 22.60 31.05
C SER A 175 -3.07 21.97 32.42
N SER A 176 -3.67 20.81 32.71
CA SER A 176 -3.59 20.16 34.04
C SER A 176 -2.44 19.14 34.18
N THR A 177 -1.60 18.92 33.18
CA THR A 177 -0.39 18.10 33.31
C THR A 177 0.87 18.98 33.30
N LYS A 178 1.16 19.53 34.47
CA LYS A 178 2.50 19.98 34.87
C LYS A 178 3.05 19.05 35.91
#